data_cc6dca043c7857eacc7fe70a5ac738dd
#
_entry.id   cc6dca043c7857eacc7fe70a5ac738dd
#
_cell.length_a   1.000
_cell.length_b   1.000
_cell.length_c   1.000
_cell.angle_alpha   90.00
_cell.angle_beta   90.00
_cell.angle_gamma   90.00
#
_symmetry.space_group_name_H-M   'P 1'
#
loop_
_entity.id
_entity.type
_entity.pdbx_description
1 polymer ?
#
loop_
_entity_poly.entity_id
_entity_poly.type
_entity_poly.pdbx_seq_one_letter_code
_entity_poly.pdbx_strand_id
1 'polypeptide(L)'
;MRLPVNYKLLSQKQRREVREEYIRLQHGKCSHCGELLSGEAHSDVMCKSITLKLFPPNFFKWPIHLHHSHKTSMTIGAVHCHCNAVLWQYHGE
;
A
#
# COMPACT_ATOMS: atom_id res chain seq x y z
N MET A 1 6.24 17.86 5.50
CA MET A 1 6.81 16.53 5.20
C MET A 1 7.14 16.45 3.71
N ARG A 2 8.35 16.03 3.38
CA ARG A 2 8.78 15.93 1.99
C ARG A 2 8.73 14.48 1.53
N LEU A 3 7.89 14.19 0.54
CA LEU A 3 7.74 12.86 -0.04
C LEU A 3 8.32 12.81 -1.46
N PRO A 4 8.83 11.65 -1.91
CA PRO A 4 8.90 10.37 -1.20
C PRO A 4 10.02 10.33 -0.17
N VAL A 5 9.96 9.34 0.73
CA VAL A 5 10.98 9.11 1.75
C VAL A 5 11.41 7.64 1.72
N ASN A 6 12.58 7.35 2.28
CA ASN A 6 13.07 5.97 2.33
C ASN A 6 12.35 5.19 3.43
N TYR A 7 11.57 4.19 3.01
CA TYR A 7 10.75 3.37 3.91
C TYR A 7 11.59 2.67 4.99
N LYS A 8 12.77 2.20 4.64
CA LYS A 8 13.63 1.45 5.57
C LYS A 8 14.14 2.31 6.72
N LEU A 9 14.20 3.62 6.55
CA LEU A 9 14.67 4.55 7.57
C LEU A 9 13.57 4.99 8.53
N LEU A 10 12.32 4.58 8.30
CA LEU A 10 11.19 5.02 9.08
C LEU A 10 10.89 4.05 10.22
N SER A 11 10.60 4.61 11.41
CA SER A 11 10.01 3.85 12.51
C SER A 11 8.55 3.52 12.19
N GLN A 12 7.92 2.64 12.99
CA GLN A 12 6.50 2.33 12.81
C GLN A 12 5.62 3.59 12.92
N LYS A 13 5.94 4.45 13.88
CA LYS A 13 5.22 5.72 14.06
C LYS A 13 5.35 6.60 12.83
N GLN A 14 6.58 6.73 12.31
CA GLN A 14 6.85 7.53 11.12
C GLN A 14 6.16 6.95 9.88
N ARG A 15 6.13 5.62 9.75
CA ARG A 15 5.41 4.96 8.64
C ARG A 15 3.93 5.30 8.68
N ARG A 16 3.33 5.33 9.87
CA ARG A 16 1.93 5.74 10.02
C ARG A 16 1.73 7.19 9.59
N GLU A 17 2.60 8.09 10.03
CA GLU A 17 2.52 9.50 9.67
C GLU A 17 2.65 9.72 8.17
N VAL A 18 3.59 9.02 7.54
CA VAL A 18 3.79 9.09 6.08
C VAL A 18 2.57 8.54 5.35
N ARG A 19 2.01 7.41 5.81
CA ARG A 19 0.81 6.83 5.22
C ARG A 19 -0.37 7.81 5.30
N GLU A 20 -0.56 8.45 6.45
CA GLU A 20 -1.63 9.42 6.64
C GLU A 20 -1.45 10.64 5.73
N GLU A 21 -0.22 11.09 5.53
CA GLU A 21 0.08 12.19 4.61
C GLU A 21 -0.28 11.83 3.17
N TYR A 22 0.06 10.61 2.73
CA TYR A 22 -0.34 10.13 1.41
C TYR A 22 -1.85 10.06 1.27
N ILE A 23 -2.55 9.57 2.29
CA ILE A 23 -4.02 9.51 2.26
C ILE A 23 -4.58 10.91 2.06
N ARG A 24 -4.04 11.91 2.76
CA ARG A 24 -4.47 13.30 2.61
C ARG A 24 -4.21 13.82 1.19
N LEU A 25 -3.00 13.60 0.68
CA LEU A 25 -2.61 14.06 -0.66
C LEU A 25 -3.41 13.36 -1.76
N GLN A 26 -3.81 12.11 -1.52
CA GLN A 26 -4.57 11.31 -2.48
C GLN A 26 -6.09 11.51 -2.32
N HIS A 27 -6.52 12.42 -1.45
CA HIS A 27 -7.93 12.68 -1.17
C HIS A 27 -8.70 11.42 -0.74
N GLY A 28 -8.04 10.56 0.05
CA GLY A 28 -8.63 9.33 0.58
C GLY A 28 -8.77 8.20 -0.43
N LYS A 29 -8.20 8.36 -1.62
CA LYS A 29 -8.29 7.34 -2.68
C LYS A 29 -7.00 6.54 -2.79
N CYS A 30 -7.13 5.26 -3.14
CA CYS A 30 -6.00 4.38 -3.35
C CYS A 30 -5.17 4.84 -4.54
N SER A 31 -3.84 4.89 -4.40
CA SER A 31 -2.96 5.30 -5.48
C SER A 31 -2.88 4.28 -6.61
N HIS A 32 -3.31 3.04 -6.38
CA HIS A 32 -3.28 1.99 -7.40
C HIS A 32 -4.61 1.88 -8.15
N CYS A 33 -5.72 1.64 -7.44
CA CYS A 33 -7.00 1.38 -8.10
C CYS A 33 -7.94 2.58 -8.16
N GLY A 34 -7.66 3.65 -7.41
CA GLY A 34 -8.48 4.86 -7.42
C GLY A 34 -9.73 4.82 -6.56
N GLU A 35 -10.08 3.66 -5.98
CA GLU A 35 -11.23 3.56 -5.11
C GLU A 35 -10.92 4.11 -3.72
N LEU A 36 -11.95 4.46 -2.95
CA LEU A 36 -11.76 4.98 -1.60
C LEU A 36 -11.03 3.97 -0.72
N LEU A 37 -10.01 4.44 0.00
CA LEU A 37 -9.24 3.62 0.92
C LEU A 37 -10.08 3.10 2.09
N SER A 38 -11.15 3.81 2.45
CA SER A 38 -12.08 3.37 3.51
C SER A 38 -12.96 2.21 3.08
N GLY A 39 -13.03 1.90 1.79
CA GLY A 39 -13.81 0.80 1.24
C GLY A 39 -12.91 -0.29 0.67
N GLU A 40 -13.50 -1.15 -0.15
CA GLU A 40 -12.76 -2.22 -0.81
C GLU A 40 -12.04 -1.71 -2.04
N ALA A 41 -11.00 -2.44 -2.46
CA ALA A 41 -10.32 -2.20 -3.72
C ALA A 41 -11.29 -2.41 -4.89
N HIS A 42 -10.93 -1.85 -6.04
CA HIS A 42 -11.71 -2.02 -7.26
C HIS A 42 -11.90 -3.52 -7.56
N SER A 43 -13.05 -3.87 -8.14
CA SER A 43 -13.38 -5.26 -8.45
C SER A 43 -12.32 -5.97 -9.29
N ASP A 44 -11.65 -5.25 -10.20
CA ASP A 44 -10.57 -5.81 -11.01
C ASP A 44 -9.38 -6.27 -10.16
N VAL A 45 -9.17 -5.64 -9.00
CA VAL A 45 -8.13 -6.07 -8.05
C VAL A 45 -8.64 -7.22 -7.19
N MET A 46 -9.87 -7.09 -6.68
CA MET A 46 -10.45 -8.09 -5.78
C MET A 46 -10.66 -9.45 -6.45
N CYS A 47 -10.87 -9.48 -7.76
CA CYS A 47 -11.08 -10.74 -8.49
C CYS A 47 -9.77 -11.48 -8.83
N LYS A 48 -8.60 -10.85 -8.62
CA LYS A 48 -7.32 -11.52 -8.88
C LYS A 48 -7.00 -12.51 -7.76
N SER A 49 -6.51 -13.68 -8.16
CA SER A 49 -6.12 -14.72 -7.21
C SER A 49 -4.87 -14.31 -6.44
N ILE A 50 -4.94 -14.43 -5.11
CA ILE A 50 -3.81 -14.11 -4.23
C ILE A 50 -3.31 -15.41 -3.59
N THR A 51 -2.01 -15.64 -3.70
CA THR A 51 -1.36 -16.78 -3.07
C THR A 51 -0.96 -16.38 -1.65
N LEU A 52 -1.79 -16.73 -0.68
CA LEU A 52 -1.63 -16.29 0.71
C LEU A 52 -0.28 -16.67 1.33
N LYS A 53 0.31 -17.77 0.87
CA LYS A 53 1.63 -18.22 1.36
C LYS A 53 2.75 -17.24 1.09
N LEU A 54 2.58 -16.35 0.11
CA LEU A 54 3.60 -15.35 -0.24
C LEU A 54 3.65 -14.18 0.73
N PHE A 55 2.67 -14.07 1.62
CA PHE A 55 2.51 -12.89 2.47
C PHE A 55 2.60 -13.26 3.95
N PRO A 56 3.08 -12.32 4.81
CA PRO A 56 3.07 -12.54 6.26
C PRO A 56 1.65 -12.77 6.79
N PRO A 57 1.50 -13.49 7.94
CA PRO A 57 0.18 -13.80 8.48
C PRO A 57 -0.71 -12.58 8.73
N ASN A 58 -0.12 -11.44 9.05
CA ASN A 58 -0.86 -10.21 9.38
C ASN A 58 -0.99 -9.24 8.19
N PHE A 59 -0.58 -9.66 6.99
CA PHE A 59 -0.54 -8.77 5.83
C PHE A 59 -1.91 -8.13 5.55
N PHE A 60 -2.99 -8.92 5.60
CA PHE A 60 -4.33 -8.45 5.30
C PHE A 60 -5.09 -7.92 6.52
N LYS A 61 -4.47 -7.93 7.70
CA LYS A 61 -5.08 -7.40 8.92
C LYS A 61 -5.30 -5.89 8.83
N TRP A 62 -4.39 -5.19 8.18
CA TRP A 62 -4.44 -3.74 8.04
C TRP A 62 -4.97 -3.40 6.66
N PRO A 63 -6.12 -2.69 6.54
CA PRO A 63 -6.75 -2.46 5.24
C PRO A 63 -5.99 -1.49 4.34
N ILE A 64 -5.22 -0.57 4.93
CA ILE A 64 -4.47 0.44 4.18
C ILE A 64 -2.97 0.24 4.42
N HIS A 65 -2.22 0.11 3.34
CA HIS A 65 -0.78 -0.10 3.39
C HIS A 65 -0.03 1.10 2.84
N LEU A 66 1.17 1.34 3.38
CA LEU A 66 2.13 2.27 2.80
C LEU A 66 2.96 1.49 1.78
N HIS A 67 2.74 1.77 0.49
CA HIS A 67 3.43 1.10 -0.61
C HIS A 67 4.79 1.74 -0.86
N HIS A 68 5.80 0.92 -1.04
CA HIS A 68 7.16 1.38 -1.37
C HIS A 68 7.78 0.48 -2.43
N SER A 69 8.74 1.02 -3.17
CA SER A 69 9.49 0.26 -4.16
C SER A 69 10.44 -0.72 -3.47
N HIS A 70 10.46 -1.96 -3.91
CA HIS A 70 11.40 -2.95 -3.40
C HIS A 70 12.82 -2.77 -3.97
N LYS A 71 12.95 -2.01 -5.05
CA LYS A 71 14.25 -1.69 -5.65
C LYS A 71 14.92 -0.51 -4.97
N THR A 72 14.18 0.57 -4.75
CA THR A 72 14.74 1.82 -4.23
C THR A 72 14.44 2.05 -2.76
N SER A 73 13.48 1.32 -2.20
CA SER A 73 12.93 1.50 -0.84
C SER A 73 12.19 2.83 -0.65
N MET A 74 12.01 3.61 -1.71
CA MET A 74 11.27 4.89 -1.63
C MET A 74 9.78 4.64 -1.59
N THR A 75 9.09 5.43 -0.77
CA THR A 75 7.63 5.35 -0.66
C THR A 75 6.96 5.81 -1.96
N ILE A 76 5.80 5.21 -2.25
CA ILE A 76 5.05 5.49 -3.48
C ILE A 76 3.68 6.08 -3.16
N GLY A 77 2.97 5.51 -2.19
CA GLY A 77 1.64 5.99 -1.85
C GLY A 77 0.92 5.09 -0.85
N ALA A 78 -0.31 5.47 -0.53
CA ALA A 78 -1.20 4.64 0.29
C ALA A 78 -2.10 3.82 -0.62
N VAL A 79 -2.21 2.53 -0.35
CA VAL A 79 -2.99 1.58 -1.16
C VAL A 79 -3.79 0.66 -0.27
N HIS A 80 -4.82 0.03 -0.84
CA HIS A 80 -5.49 -1.08 -0.16
C HIS A 80 -4.52 -2.25 0.03
N CYS A 81 -4.71 -3.05 1.07
CA CYS A 81 -3.86 -4.23 1.29
C CYS A 81 -3.93 -5.20 0.10
N HIS A 82 -5.11 -5.38 -0.50
CA HIS A 82 -5.25 -6.22 -1.70
C HIS A 82 -4.52 -5.63 -2.90
N CYS A 83 -4.54 -4.31 -3.06
CA CYS A 83 -3.77 -3.65 -4.12
C CYS A 83 -2.28 -3.88 -3.93
N ASN A 84 -1.79 -3.77 -2.69
CA ASN A 84 -0.38 -4.02 -2.40
C ASN A 84 0.00 -5.47 -2.69
N ALA A 85 -0.86 -6.42 -2.36
CA ALA A 85 -0.65 -7.83 -2.66
C ALA A 85 -0.57 -8.09 -4.16
N VAL A 86 -1.47 -7.50 -4.94
CA VAL A 86 -1.48 -7.63 -6.40
C VAL A 86 -0.23 -7.01 -7.00
N LEU A 87 0.17 -5.82 -6.55
CA LEU A 87 1.37 -5.15 -7.01
C LEU A 87 2.60 -6.03 -6.79
N TRP A 88 2.70 -6.65 -5.61
CA TRP A 88 3.84 -7.51 -5.31
C TRP A 88 3.79 -8.82 -6.09
N GLN A 89 2.65 -9.49 -6.10
CA GLN A 89 2.54 -10.82 -6.71
C GLN A 89 2.62 -10.80 -8.23
N TYR A 90 2.00 -9.82 -8.87
CA TYR A 90 1.91 -9.76 -10.33
C TYR A 90 2.91 -8.82 -10.99
N HIS A 91 3.43 -7.84 -10.24
CA HIS A 91 4.33 -6.82 -10.80
C HIS A 91 5.68 -6.73 -10.10
N GLY A 92 5.90 -7.51 -9.05
CA GLY A 92 7.16 -7.50 -8.32
C GLY A 92 7.38 -6.25 -7.46
N GLU A 93 6.34 -5.50 -7.22
CA GLU A 93 6.38 -4.29 -6.41
C GLU A 93 5.78 -4.60 -5.05
#